data_60ce9017b205658a3a43339d2ce3b0b8
#
_entry.id   60ce9017b205658a3a43339d2ce3b0b8
#
_cell.length_a   1.000
_cell.length_b   1.000
_cell.length_c   1.000
_cell.angle_alpha   90.00
_cell.angle_beta   90.00
_cell.angle_gamma   90.00
#
_symmetry.space_group_name_H-M   'P 1'
#
loop_
_entity.id
_entity.type
_entity.pdbx_description
1 polymer ?
#
loop_
_entity_poly.entity_id
_entity_poly.type
_entity_poly.pdbx_seq_one_letter_code
_entity_poly.pdbx_strand_id
1 'polypeptide(L)'
;MFDSSKLMYSSGGGGDFYSTTIDGSLRFNDDDDAYLSWTPSSAGNRKTWTYSVWFKLGEVSAYANLFALTQAGSGTDSNFFEAEIVTTGQLTIQGWSTVWRKPSMRFRDPSSWYHLVISVDTTQATADNRIKVYVNGEQITDFATSNNPTQNYDLPINSTSLHTIGSRYPYVTQSENFDGYMAEVNFIDGTALDATSFGEFKSGVWIPKAYESSYGTNGFYLPFNHDYSVEGFSA
;
A
#
# COMPACT_ATOMS: atom_id res chain seq x y z
N MET A 1 9.70 -8.57 50.60
CA MET A 1 9.19 -7.30 50.06
C MET A 1 10.10 -6.96 48.84
N PHE A 2 9.65 -7.29 47.65
CA PHE A 2 10.42 -7.03 46.44
C PHE A 2 10.21 -5.57 46.04
N ASP A 3 11.32 -4.80 46.02
CA ASP A 3 11.33 -3.42 45.55
C ASP A 3 11.22 -3.41 44.04
N SER A 4 10.05 -3.02 43.51
CA SER A 4 9.76 -2.93 42.05
C SER A 4 10.33 -1.68 41.36
N SER A 5 11.14 -0.88 42.05
CA SER A 5 11.68 0.37 41.53
C SER A 5 13.01 0.24 40.79
N LYS A 6 13.55 -0.98 40.63
CA LYS A 6 14.79 -1.24 39.87
C LYS A 6 14.59 -2.20 38.70
N LEU A 7 13.68 -1.91 37.82
CA LEU A 7 13.87 -2.32 36.43
C LEU A 7 14.90 -1.36 35.83
N MET A 8 16.19 -1.72 36.01
CA MET A 8 17.26 -1.07 35.27
C MET A 8 17.08 -1.40 33.79
N TYR A 9 16.57 -0.47 33.03
CA TYR A 9 16.93 -0.37 31.63
C TYR A 9 18.42 -0.13 31.57
N SER A 10 19.19 -1.16 31.31
CA SER A 10 20.58 -1.04 30.89
C SER A 10 20.56 -0.27 29.58
N SER A 11 20.88 1.01 29.62
CA SER A 11 21.31 1.77 28.45
C SER A 11 22.71 1.29 28.06
N GLY A 12 22.83 0.04 27.71
CA GLY A 12 23.99 -0.48 26.98
C GLY A 12 23.93 0.09 25.58
N GLY A 13 24.93 0.82 25.14
CA GLY A 13 25.07 1.45 23.83
C GLY A 13 25.10 0.44 22.67
N GLY A 14 23.99 -0.19 22.41
CA GLY A 14 23.65 -0.83 21.16
C GLY A 14 22.82 0.19 20.39
N GLY A 15 23.29 0.65 19.24
CA GLY A 15 22.51 1.51 18.35
C GLY A 15 21.11 0.91 18.16
N ASP A 16 20.09 1.79 18.17
CA ASP A 16 18.70 1.39 18.08
C ASP A 16 18.50 0.33 16.99
N PHE A 17 17.80 -0.76 17.34
CA PHE A 17 17.54 -1.84 16.37
C PHE A 17 16.77 -1.28 15.18
N TYR A 18 15.86 -0.34 15.40
CA TYR A 18 15.10 0.31 14.35
C TYR A 18 15.78 1.60 13.91
N SER A 19 16.02 1.76 12.62
CA SER A 19 16.49 3.01 12.02
C SER A 19 15.36 4.04 11.94
N THR A 20 14.11 3.57 11.87
CA THR A 20 12.88 4.37 11.85
C THR A 20 11.86 3.70 12.74
N THR A 21 11.22 4.47 13.62
CA THR A 21 10.08 4.03 14.42
C THR A 21 8.79 4.49 13.75
N ILE A 22 7.83 3.59 13.60
CA ILE A 22 6.48 3.95 13.17
C ILE A 22 5.71 4.44 14.39
N ASP A 23 5.41 5.73 14.43
CA ASP A 23 4.78 6.39 15.59
C ASP A 23 3.25 6.31 15.58
N GLY A 24 2.65 6.01 14.42
CA GLY A 24 1.20 5.96 14.28
C GLY A 24 0.70 5.00 13.21
N SER A 25 -0.56 4.66 13.35
CA SER A 25 -1.31 3.90 12.35
C SER A 25 -2.78 4.36 12.36
N LEU A 26 -3.42 4.33 11.20
CA LEU A 26 -4.85 4.60 11.08
C LEU A 26 -5.63 3.29 11.14
N ARG A 27 -6.66 3.25 12.00
CA ARG A 27 -7.64 2.17 12.04
C ARG A 27 -8.71 2.43 10.98
N PHE A 28 -8.89 1.49 10.08
CA PHE A 28 -10.03 1.41 9.19
C PHE A 28 -11.04 0.41 9.76
N ASN A 29 -12.30 0.78 9.77
CA ASN A 29 -13.41 -0.08 10.16
C ASN A 29 -14.34 -0.21 8.96
N ASP A 30 -14.52 -1.42 8.47
CA ASP A 30 -15.35 -1.70 7.30
C ASP A 30 -16.84 -1.43 7.56
N ASP A 31 -17.29 -1.64 8.80
CA ASP A 31 -18.68 -1.34 9.22
C ASP A 31 -19.02 0.17 9.19
N ASP A 32 -18.00 1.04 9.30
CA ASP A 32 -18.14 2.49 9.28
C ASP A 32 -17.87 3.09 7.90
N ASP A 33 -17.64 2.27 6.87
CA ASP A 33 -17.23 2.69 5.52
C ASP A 33 -16.00 3.61 5.53
N ALA A 34 -15.04 3.36 6.43
CA ALA A 34 -13.88 4.20 6.62
C ALA A 34 -12.90 4.11 5.44
N TYR A 35 -12.60 5.25 4.82
CA TYR A 35 -11.61 5.34 3.75
C TYR A 35 -10.97 6.72 3.68
N LEU A 36 -9.81 6.80 3.02
CA LEU A 36 -9.21 8.06 2.60
C LEU A 36 -9.37 8.23 1.09
N SER A 37 -9.45 9.49 0.64
CA SER A 37 -9.57 9.77 -0.78
C SER A 37 -8.85 11.04 -1.19
N TRP A 38 -8.40 11.08 -2.45
CA TRP A 38 -7.91 12.30 -3.06
C TRP A 38 -8.17 12.29 -4.57
N THR A 39 -8.19 13.47 -5.16
CA THR A 39 -8.33 13.67 -6.60
C THR A 39 -7.22 14.60 -7.07
N PRO A 40 -6.24 14.14 -7.85
CA PRO A 40 -5.21 15.02 -8.39
C PRO A 40 -5.81 16.14 -9.24
N SER A 41 -5.34 17.37 -9.09
CA SER A 41 -5.76 18.52 -9.90
C SER A 41 -5.28 18.43 -11.35
N SER A 42 -4.21 17.68 -11.60
CA SER A 42 -3.67 17.36 -12.91
C SER A 42 -3.13 15.93 -12.91
N ALA A 43 -3.17 15.27 -14.05
CA ALA A 43 -2.58 13.93 -14.16
C ALA A 43 -1.07 13.99 -13.95
N GLY A 44 -0.56 13.08 -13.14
CA GLY A 44 0.87 12.83 -12.99
C GLY A 44 1.37 11.74 -13.95
N ASN A 45 2.45 11.09 -13.59
CA ASN A 45 2.99 10.00 -14.38
C ASN A 45 2.18 8.71 -14.20
N ARG A 46 1.38 8.37 -15.19
CA ARG A 46 0.50 7.19 -15.17
C ARG A 46 1.23 5.89 -15.56
N LYS A 47 2.45 6.01 -16.07
CA LYS A 47 3.29 4.88 -16.53
C LYS A 47 4.28 4.43 -15.49
N THR A 48 4.69 5.36 -14.61
CA THR A 48 5.75 5.11 -13.63
C THR A 48 5.34 5.68 -12.29
N TRP A 49 5.19 4.81 -11.28
CA TRP A 49 4.82 5.20 -9.91
C TRP A 49 5.06 4.06 -8.94
N THR A 50 5.05 4.37 -7.65
CA THR A 50 5.17 3.38 -6.57
C THR A 50 4.12 3.65 -5.50
N TYR A 51 3.48 2.60 -5.01
CA TYR A 51 2.66 2.59 -3.81
C TYR A 51 3.30 1.69 -2.77
N SER A 52 3.46 2.19 -1.54
CA SER A 52 4.03 1.44 -0.41
C SER A 52 3.16 1.63 0.82
N VAL A 53 2.88 0.55 1.54
CA VAL A 53 2.07 0.57 2.76
C VAL A 53 2.47 -0.54 3.71
N TRP A 54 2.53 -0.21 5.01
CA TRP A 54 2.48 -1.19 6.08
C TRP A 54 1.02 -1.40 6.47
N PHE A 55 0.57 -2.64 6.50
CA PHE A 55 -0.81 -2.95 6.86
C PHE A 55 -0.90 -4.17 7.77
N LYS A 56 -1.98 -4.21 8.55
CA LYS A 56 -2.37 -5.33 9.40
C LYS A 56 -3.85 -5.57 9.22
N LEU A 57 -4.21 -6.79 8.85
CA LEU A 57 -5.61 -7.18 8.62
C LEU A 57 -6.37 -7.31 9.96
N GLY A 58 -7.60 -6.86 10.01
CA GLY A 58 -8.54 -7.18 11.08
C GLY A 58 -9.19 -8.53 10.85
N GLU A 59 -9.44 -8.87 9.58
CA GLU A 59 -10.04 -10.14 9.15
C GLU A 59 -9.28 -10.71 7.95
N VAL A 60 -9.19 -12.05 7.86
CA VAL A 60 -8.44 -12.75 6.80
C VAL A 60 -9.32 -13.42 5.75
N SER A 61 -10.62 -13.39 5.90
CA SER A 61 -11.60 -14.06 5.02
C SER A 61 -12.53 -13.10 4.30
N ALA A 62 -12.29 -11.81 4.42
CA ALA A 62 -13.03 -10.74 3.75
C ALA A 62 -12.23 -10.14 2.59
N TYR A 63 -12.89 -9.36 1.77
CA TYR A 63 -12.21 -8.46 0.83
C TYR A 63 -11.62 -7.30 1.63
N ALA A 64 -10.41 -6.89 1.29
CA ALA A 64 -9.71 -5.79 1.95
C ALA A 64 -9.02 -4.93 0.88
N ASN A 65 -9.66 -3.83 0.50
CA ASN A 65 -9.13 -2.93 -0.52
C ASN A 65 -8.06 -2.03 0.07
N LEU A 66 -6.82 -2.14 -0.43
CA LEU A 66 -5.69 -1.35 0.04
C LEU A 66 -5.56 -0.02 -0.72
N PHE A 67 -5.82 -0.05 -2.02
CA PHE A 67 -5.62 1.09 -2.91
C PHE A 67 -6.45 0.93 -4.18
N ALA A 68 -7.25 1.94 -4.51
CA ALA A 68 -8.11 1.87 -5.69
C ALA A 68 -8.24 3.21 -6.42
N LEU A 69 -8.61 3.09 -7.68
CA LEU A 69 -9.19 4.14 -8.48
C LEU A 69 -10.40 3.57 -9.19
N THR A 70 -11.53 4.20 -9.01
CA THR A 70 -12.76 3.82 -9.71
C THR A 70 -13.41 5.07 -10.27
N GLN A 71 -13.67 5.06 -11.58
CA GLN A 71 -14.37 6.16 -12.25
C GLN A 71 -15.83 5.76 -12.51
N ALA A 72 -16.76 6.69 -12.30
CA ALA A 72 -18.17 6.50 -12.61
C ALA A 72 -18.38 6.14 -14.08
N GLY A 73 -19.20 5.12 -14.35
CA GLY A 73 -19.57 4.71 -15.69
C GLY A 73 -19.14 3.29 -16.04
N SER A 74 -18.89 3.02 -17.31
CA SER A 74 -18.52 1.67 -17.74
C SER A 74 -17.15 1.27 -17.23
N GLY A 75 -17.05 0.12 -16.54
CA GLY A 75 -15.80 -0.46 -16.14
C GLY A 75 -14.94 -0.83 -17.36
N THR A 76 -13.77 -0.24 -17.43
CA THR A 76 -12.70 -0.59 -18.38
C THR A 76 -11.37 -0.56 -17.65
N ASP A 77 -10.36 -1.25 -18.14
CA ASP A 77 -9.03 -1.24 -17.53
C ASP A 77 -8.36 0.15 -17.56
N SER A 78 -8.92 1.11 -18.32
CA SER A 78 -8.44 2.49 -18.37
C SER A 78 -9.04 3.41 -17.29
N ASN A 79 -10.09 2.98 -16.60
CA ASN A 79 -10.78 3.77 -15.58
C ASN A 79 -11.05 3.01 -14.27
N PHE A 80 -10.39 1.87 -14.11
CA PHE A 80 -10.49 1.04 -12.93
C PHE A 80 -9.12 0.45 -12.57
N PHE A 81 -8.76 0.55 -11.32
CA PHE A 81 -7.59 -0.09 -10.73
C PHE A 81 -7.91 -0.43 -9.29
N GLU A 82 -7.50 -1.61 -8.86
CA GLU A 82 -7.48 -1.94 -7.45
C GLU A 82 -6.32 -2.84 -7.08
N ALA A 83 -5.87 -2.67 -5.86
CA ALA A 83 -5.00 -3.58 -5.14
C ALA A 83 -5.74 -4.00 -3.88
N GLU A 84 -6.23 -5.23 -3.87
CA GLU A 84 -7.07 -5.77 -2.80
C GLU A 84 -6.58 -7.13 -2.33
N ILE A 85 -6.87 -7.49 -1.11
CA ILE A 85 -6.77 -8.86 -0.61
C ILE A 85 -8.15 -9.49 -0.70
N VAL A 86 -8.26 -10.54 -1.50
CA VAL A 86 -9.52 -11.25 -1.71
C VAL A 86 -9.79 -12.26 -0.59
N THR A 87 -11.01 -12.77 -0.49
CA THR A 87 -11.47 -13.71 0.57
C THR A 87 -10.60 -14.96 0.75
N THR A 88 -9.77 -15.31 -0.24
CA THR A 88 -8.78 -16.38 -0.11
C THR A 88 -7.49 -15.97 0.59
N GLY A 89 -7.35 -14.69 0.98
CA GLY A 89 -6.15 -14.10 1.56
C GLY A 89 -5.05 -13.78 0.53
N GLN A 90 -5.35 -13.80 -0.76
CA GLN A 90 -4.37 -13.46 -1.82
C GLN A 90 -4.53 -12.00 -2.23
N LEU A 91 -3.40 -11.31 -2.44
CA LEU A 91 -3.40 -10.02 -3.12
C LEU A 91 -3.85 -10.19 -4.57
N THR A 92 -4.68 -9.28 -5.03
CA THR A 92 -5.03 -9.14 -6.45
C THR A 92 -4.77 -7.69 -6.85
N ILE A 93 -3.99 -7.49 -7.90
CA ILE A 93 -3.78 -6.19 -8.53
C ILE A 93 -4.42 -6.28 -9.91
N GLN A 94 -5.48 -5.51 -10.12
CA GLN A 94 -6.31 -5.68 -11.31
C GLN A 94 -6.86 -4.37 -11.87
N GLY A 95 -7.18 -4.39 -13.17
CA GLY A 95 -8.11 -3.53 -13.84
C GLY A 95 -9.50 -4.14 -13.85
N TRP A 96 -10.43 -3.56 -14.60
CA TRP A 96 -11.81 -4.04 -14.67
C TRP A 96 -11.94 -5.49 -15.20
N SER A 97 -11.20 -5.82 -16.24
CA SER A 97 -11.28 -7.12 -16.90
C SER A 97 -9.98 -7.93 -16.81
N THR A 98 -8.89 -7.32 -16.35
CA THR A 98 -7.56 -7.91 -16.37
C THR A 98 -6.96 -7.97 -14.97
N VAL A 99 -6.71 -9.17 -14.48
CA VAL A 99 -5.85 -9.39 -13.30
C VAL A 99 -4.40 -9.32 -13.75
N TRP A 100 -3.67 -8.28 -13.36
CA TRP A 100 -2.27 -8.13 -13.71
C TRP A 100 -1.35 -8.97 -12.83
N ARG A 101 -1.60 -8.96 -11.51
CA ARG A 101 -0.80 -9.73 -10.55
C ARG A 101 -1.71 -10.35 -9.49
N LYS A 102 -1.51 -11.64 -9.29
CA LYS A 102 -2.10 -12.40 -8.18
C LYS A 102 -1.03 -13.34 -7.64
N PRO A 103 -0.29 -12.97 -6.58
CA PRO A 103 0.66 -13.86 -5.93
C PRO A 103 0.03 -15.19 -5.49
N SER A 104 0.83 -16.28 -5.51
CA SER A 104 0.39 -17.57 -4.94
C SER A 104 0.33 -17.54 -3.41
N MET A 105 1.13 -16.66 -2.79
CA MET A 105 1.14 -16.46 -1.35
C MET A 105 -0.17 -15.90 -0.82
N ARG A 106 -0.40 -16.10 0.48
CA ARG A 106 -1.62 -15.64 1.18
C ARG A 106 -1.26 -14.94 2.48
N PHE A 107 -1.94 -13.85 2.76
CA PHE A 107 -1.95 -13.17 4.06
C PHE A 107 -2.91 -13.91 4.99
N ARG A 108 -2.39 -14.59 6.02
CA ARG A 108 -3.20 -15.47 6.89
C ARG A 108 -3.12 -15.13 8.37
N ASP A 109 -2.21 -14.25 8.73
CA ASP A 109 -1.98 -13.88 10.13
C ASP A 109 -2.47 -12.46 10.40
N PRO A 110 -3.63 -12.29 11.06
CA PRO A 110 -4.14 -10.96 11.39
C PRO A 110 -3.35 -10.29 12.52
N SER A 111 -2.46 -11.04 13.21
CA SER A 111 -1.59 -10.46 14.24
C SER A 111 -0.34 -9.79 13.68
N SER A 112 0.03 -10.11 12.44
CA SER A 112 1.25 -9.64 11.79
C SER A 112 1.04 -8.36 10.99
N TRP A 113 2.04 -7.49 11.03
CA TRP A 113 2.20 -6.42 10.06
C TRP A 113 2.86 -6.95 8.79
N TYR A 114 2.36 -6.50 7.67
CA TYR A 114 2.91 -6.76 6.35
C TYR A 114 3.30 -5.46 5.68
N HIS A 115 4.42 -5.46 4.98
CA HIS A 115 4.83 -4.35 4.13
C HIS A 115 4.60 -4.72 2.67
N LEU A 116 3.77 -3.97 1.96
CA LEU A 116 3.50 -4.15 0.53
C LEU A 116 4.12 -2.99 -0.25
N VAL A 117 4.83 -3.31 -1.33
CA VAL A 117 5.23 -2.32 -2.33
C VAL A 117 4.77 -2.78 -3.72
N ILE A 118 4.05 -1.92 -4.41
CA ILE A 118 3.65 -2.06 -5.81
C ILE A 118 4.46 -1.05 -6.61
N SER A 119 5.36 -1.55 -7.45
CA SER A 119 6.25 -0.75 -8.28
C SER A 119 5.86 -0.90 -9.75
N VAL A 120 5.51 0.20 -10.38
CA VAL A 120 5.03 0.22 -11.76
C VAL A 120 5.96 1.02 -12.65
N ASP A 121 6.36 0.43 -13.77
CA ASP A 121 7.03 1.09 -14.87
C ASP A 121 6.62 0.42 -16.19
N THR A 122 5.55 0.88 -16.80
CA THR A 122 5.06 0.32 -18.06
C THR A 122 5.95 0.61 -19.26
N THR A 123 6.97 1.49 -19.12
CA THR A 123 7.91 1.80 -20.20
C THR A 123 8.93 0.68 -20.43
N GLN A 124 9.04 -0.27 -19.50
CA GLN A 124 9.97 -1.39 -19.57
C GLN A 124 9.73 -2.26 -20.80
N ALA A 125 10.83 -2.56 -21.53
CA ALA A 125 10.80 -3.46 -22.68
C ALA A 125 10.39 -4.88 -22.27
N THR A 126 10.95 -5.38 -21.14
CA THR A 126 10.60 -6.68 -20.56
C THR A 126 9.27 -6.57 -19.85
N ALA A 127 8.29 -7.34 -20.32
CA ALA A 127 6.92 -7.26 -19.83
C ALA A 127 6.79 -7.48 -18.31
N ASP A 128 7.51 -8.48 -17.76
CA ASP A 128 7.44 -8.81 -16.33
C ASP A 128 8.06 -7.74 -15.41
N ASN A 129 8.82 -6.80 -15.98
CA ASN A 129 9.35 -5.66 -15.24
C ASN A 129 8.37 -4.49 -15.13
N ARG A 130 7.19 -4.54 -15.79
CA ARG A 130 6.24 -3.41 -15.81
C ARG A 130 5.44 -3.26 -14.53
N ILE A 131 5.18 -4.36 -13.84
CA ILE A 131 4.55 -4.35 -12.51
C ILE A 131 5.30 -5.34 -11.64
N LYS A 132 5.95 -4.85 -10.60
CA LYS A 132 6.64 -5.64 -9.57
C LYS A 132 5.92 -5.49 -8.25
N VAL A 133 5.88 -6.56 -7.49
CA VAL A 133 5.27 -6.63 -6.16
C VAL A 133 6.31 -7.10 -5.18
N TYR A 134 6.39 -6.43 -4.04
CA TYR A 134 7.26 -6.83 -2.94
C TYR A 134 6.44 -6.99 -1.67
N VAL A 135 6.74 -8.01 -0.89
CA VAL A 135 6.15 -8.23 0.43
C VAL A 135 7.27 -8.43 1.44
N ASN A 136 7.27 -7.62 2.50
CA ASN A 136 8.30 -7.65 3.54
C ASN A 136 9.74 -7.64 2.99
N GLY A 137 10.00 -6.80 2.00
CA GLY A 137 11.30 -6.62 1.37
C GLY A 137 11.63 -7.57 0.22
N GLU A 138 10.91 -8.68 0.09
CA GLU A 138 11.16 -9.70 -0.91
C GLU A 138 10.31 -9.49 -2.17
N GLN A 139 10.94 -9.52 -3.35
CA GLN A 139 10.20 -9.47 -4.61
C GLN A 139 9.43 -10.76 -4.83
N ILE A 140 8.14 -10.65 -5.07
CA ILE A 140 7.30 -11.79 -5.44
C ILE A 140 7.57 -12.16 -6.89
N THR A 141 7.85 -13.44 -7.11
CA THR A 141 8.08 -14.05 -8.43
C THR A 141 7.15 -15.22 -8.72
N ASP A 142 6.49 -15.75 -7.68
CA ASP A 142 5.50 -16.81 -7.80
C ASP A 142 4.08 -16.24 -7.82
N PHE A 143 3.42 -16.35 -8.96
CA PHE A 143 2.09 -15.82 -9.21
C PHE A 143 1.13 -16.91 -9.68
N ALA A 144 -0.06 -16.95 -9.06
CA ALA A 144 -1.20 -17.73 -9.58
C ALA A 144 -1.74 -17.10 -10.89
N THR A 145 -1.62 -15.77 -11.04
CA THR A 145 -1.92 -15.05 -12.29
C THR A 145 -0.90 -13.94 -12.48
N SER A 146 -0.31 -13.88 -13.68
CA SER A 146 0.63 -12.85 -14.08
C SER A 146 0.34 -12.42 -15.51
N ASN A 147 -0.31 -11.26 -15.67
CA ASN A 147 -0.50 -10.60 -16.94
C ASN A 147 0.23 -9.25 -16.92
N ASN A 148 0.57 -8.76 -18.09
CA ASN A 148 1.32 -7.52 -18.20
C ASN A 148 0.55 -6.49 -19.02
N PRO A 149 0.48 -5.22 -18.59
CA PRO A 149 0.03 -4.15 -19.47
C PRO A 149 0.96 -4.08 -20.70
N THR A 150 0.45 -3.57 -21.80
CA THR A 150 1.30 -3.27 -22.98
C THR A 150 2.37 -2.25 -22.63
N GLN A 151 3.47 -2.26 -23.38
CA GLN A 151 4.51 -1.26 -23.16
C GLN A 151 3.96 0.16 -23.37
N ASN A 152 4.35 1.08 -22.49
CA ASN A 152 3.88 2.47 -22.44
C ASN A 152 2.38 2.63 -22.15
N TYR A 153 1.73 1.62 -21.58
CA TYR A 153 0.33 1.72 -21.17
C TYR A 153 0.15 2.73 -20.03
N ASP A 154 -0.79 3.64 -20.18
CA ASP A 154 -1.20 4.57 -19.13
C ASP A 154 -2.20 3.89 -18.21
N LEU A 155 -1.74 3.44 -17.03
CA LEU A 155 -2.65 2.94 -16.00
C LEU A 155 -3.60 4.04 -15.51
N PRO A 156 -4.77 3.72 -14.96
CA PRO A 156 -5.70 4.73 -14.47
C PRO A 156 -5.18 5.50 -13.27
N ILE A 157 -4.32 4.91 -12.44
CA ILE A 157 -3.69 5.56 -11.29
C ILE A 157 -2.94 6.83 -11.72
N ASN A 158 -2.98 7.84 -10.86
CA ASN A 158 -2.37 9.15 -11.07
C ASN A 158 -3.04 9.99 -12.18
N SER A 159 -4.29 9.67 -12.50
CA SER A 159 -5.17 10.51 -13.33
C SER A 159 -5.91 11.54 -12.46
N THR A 160 -6.73 12.38 -13.08
CA THR A 160 -7.59 13.37 -12.40
C THR A 160 -8.90 12.76 -11.85
N SER A 161 -8.94 11.46 -11.65
CA SER A 161 -10.08 10.74 -11.08
C SER A 161 -9.91 10.55 -9.57
N LEU A 162 -10.98 10.18 -8.89
CA LEU A 162 -10.96 9.89 -7.46
C LEU A 162 -10.13 8.63 -7.19
N HIS A 163 -9.16 8.74 -6.30
CA HIS A 163 -8.39 7.64 -5.75
C HIS A 163 -8.82 7.40 -4.31
N THR A 164 -8.72 6.16 -3.85
CA THR A 164 -9.11 5.77 -2.51
C THR A 164 -8.09 4.83 -1.86
N ILE A 165 -7.99 4.89 -0.55
CA ILE A 165 -7.24 3.98 0.32
C ILE A 165 -8.23 3.42 1.33
N GLY A 166 -8.29 2.12 1.48
CA GLY A 166 -9.18 1.44 2.41
C GLY A 166 -10.57 1.11 1.83
N SER A 167 -10.89 1.52 0.61
CA SER A 167 -12.16 1.23 -0.03
C SER A 167 -12.07 1.32 -1.54
N ARG A 168 -13.02 0.72 -2.23
CA ARG A 168 -13.27 0.90 -3.67
C ARG A 168 -14.43 1.86 -3.95
N TYR A 169 -14.65 2.83 -3.06
CA TYR A 169 -15.70 3.84 -3.23
C TYR A 169 -15.57 4.57 -4.60
N PRO A 170 -16.65 4.98 -5.26
CA PRO A 170 -18.07 4.93 -4.84
C PRO A 170 -18.85 3.70 -5.32
N TYR A 171 -18.20 2.66 -5.79
CA TYR A 171 -18.86 1.57 -6.55
C TYR A 171 -19.01 0.28 -5.78
N VAL A 172 -18.81 0.29 -4.47
CA VAL A 172 -18.91 -0.91 -3.67
C VAL A 172 -20.03 -0.87 -2.66
N THR A 173 -20.53 -2.05 -2.42
CA THR A 173 -21.21 -2.43 -1.19
C THR A 173 -20.14 -2.57 -0.08
N GLN A 174 -20.49 -2.33 1.16
CA GLN A 174 -19.65 -2.37 2.37
C GLN A 174 -18.67 -3.57 2.48
N SER A 175 -18.91 -4.63 1.71
CA SER A 175 -18.14 -5.87 1.76
C SER A 175 -16.73 -5.82 1.17
N GLU A 176 -16.30 -4.70 0.60
CA GLU A 176 -14.98 -4.56 -0.05
C GLU A 176 -14.13 -3.45 0.59
N ASN A 177 -14.54 -2.98 1.76
CA ASN A 177 -13.77 -2.04 2.55
C ASN A 177 -12.65 -2.76 3.32
N PHE A 178 -11.60 -2.04 3.64
CA PHE A 178 -10.51 -2.55 4.45
C PHE A 178 -10.90 -2.54 5.93
N ASP A 179 -10.77 -3.68 6.59
CA ASP A 179 -10.80 -3.79 8.05
C ASP A 179 -9.40 -4.05 8.58
N GLY A 180 -8.86 -3.14 9.39
CA GLY A 180 -7.52 -3.27 9.92
C GLY A 180 -6.81 -1.95 10.16
N TYR A 181 -5.49 -2.01 10.11
CA TYR A 181 -4.62 -0.85 10.34
C TYR A 181 -3.69 -0.63 9.15
N MET A 182 -3.46 0.63 8.79
CA MET A 182 -2.43 1.03 7.84
C MET A 182 -1.48 2.02 8.50
N ALA A 183 -0.20 1.95 8.12
CA ALA A 183 0.86 2.85 8.54
C ALA A 183 1.80 3.13 7.38
N GLU A 184 2.53 4.24 7.44
CA GLU A 184 3.59 4.58 6.49
C GLU A 184 3.12 4.45 5.02
N VAL A 185 1.98 5.04 4.68
CA VAL A 185 1.48 5.02 3.31
C VAL A 185 2.26 6.02 2.47
N ASN A 186 2.90 5.52 1.41
CA ASN A 186 3.65 6.33 0.46
C ASN A 186 3.10 6.14 -0.95
N PHE A 187 2.87 7.23 -1.66
CA PHE A 187 2.65 7.23 -3.10
C PHE A 187 3.72 8.09 -3.77
N ILE A 188 4.48 7.50 -4.69
CA ILE A 188 5.57 8.17 -5.40
C ILE A 188 5.17 8.34 -6.86
N ASP A 189 5.02 9.59 -7.30
CA ASP A 189 4.71 9.94 -8.67
C ASP A 189 6.00 10.04 -9.49
N GLY A 190 6.06 9.31 -10.59
CA GLY A 190 7.13 9.40 -11.59
C GLY A 190 8.32 8.47 -11.36
N THR A 191 8.35 7.68 -10.28
CA THR A 191 9.47 6.78 -10.00
C THR A 191 8.99 5.40 -9.59
N ALA A 192 9.56 4.36 -10.22
CA ALA A 192 9.36 2.95 -9.83
C ALA A 192 10.49 2.53 -8.88
N LEU A 193 10.16 2.33 -7.62
CA LEU A 193 11.08 1.99 -6.55
C LEU A 193 10.88 0.54 -6.09
N ASP A 194 11.92 -0.07 -5.57
CA ASP A 194 11.82 -1.34 -4.87
C ASP A 194 11.55 -1.16 -3.37
N ALA A 195 11.38 -2.27 -2.66
CA ALA A 195 11.06 -2.24 -1.23
C ALA A 195 12.16 -1.61 -0.37
N THR A 196 13.43 -1.64 -0.81
CA THR A 196 14.57 -1.10 -0.03
C THR A 196 14.53 0.42 0.11
N SER A 197 13.66 1.09 -0.65
CA SER A 197 13.38 2.52 -0.49
C SER A 197 12.57 2.83 0.77
N PHE A 198 11.80 1.87 1.29
CA PHE A 198 10.85 2.04 2.39
C PHE A 198 11.10 1.10 3.58
N GLY A 199 12.08 0.24 3.46
CA GLY A 199 12.47 -0.71 4.50
C GLY A 199 13.88 -1.25 4.30
N GLU A 200 14.36 -1.97 5.28
CA GLU A 200 15.68 -2.63 5.25
C GLU A 200 15.66 -3.93 6.05
N PHE A 201 16.57 -4.85 5.71
CA PHE A 201 16.83 -6.01 6.54
C PHE A 201 17.86 -5.69 7.62
N LYS A 202 17.50 -5.92 8.88
CA LYS A 202 18.41 -5.82 10.01
C LYS A 202 18.37 -7.11 10.82
N SER A 203 19.49 -7.80 10.89
CA SER A 203 19.59 -9.13 11.53
C SER A 203 18.54 -10.14 11.02
N GLY A 204 18.22 -10.10 9.73
CA GLY A 204 17.25 -10.99 9.11
C GLY A 204 15.77 -10.60 9.29
N VAL A 205 15.50 -9.47 9.96
CA VAL A 205 14.15 -8.93 10.14
C VAL A 205 13.94 -7.75 9.20
N TRP A 206 12.84 -7.73 8.46
CA TRP A 206 12.44 -6.59 7.66
C TRP A 206 11.85 -5.50 8.55
N ILE A 207 12.44 -4.32 8.53
CA ILE A 207 12.05 -3.17 9.36
C ILE A 207 11.77 -1.93 8.50
N PRO A 208 10.95 -0.98 8.96
CA PRO A 208 10.68 0.25 8.25
C PRO A 208 11.91 1.13 8.12
N LYS A 209 11.96 1.89 7.01
CA LYS A 209 12.96 2.91 6.71
C LYS A 209 12.24 4.12 6.13
N ALA A 210 12.59 5.32 6.58
CA ALA A 210 12.05 6.55 6.04
C ALA A 210 12.45 6.72 4.57
N TYR A 211 11.48 7.13 3.74
CA TYR A 211 11.76 7.58 2.38
C TYR A 211 12.10 9.07 2.39
N GLU A 212 13.31 9.42 1.96
CA GLU A 212 13.85 10.77 2.06
C GLU A 212 13.99 11.50 0.71
N SER A 213 13.46 10.91 -0.37
CA SER A 213 13.54 11.50 -1.71
C SER A 213 12.23 12.18 -2.11
N SER A 214 12.17 12.70 -3.33
CA SER A 214 10.98 13.39 -3.84
C SER A 214 9.80 12.45 -4.04
N TYR A 215 8.62 12.87 -3.62
CA TYR A 215 7.35 12.18 -3.88
C TYR A 215 6.79 12.44 -5.27
N GLY A 216 7.33 13.42 -6.01
CA GLY A 216 6.81 13.87 -7.30
C GLY A 216 5.63 14.83 -7.17
N THR A 217 4.91 15.09 -8.28
CA THR A 217 3.87 16.15 -8.32
C THR A 217 2.63 15.78 -7.51
N ASN A 218 2.15 14.55 -7.66
CA ASN A 218 0.94 14.06 -6.98
C ASN A 218 1.26 13.06 -5.85
N GLY A 219 2.55 12.85 -5.56
CA GLY A 219 2.97 11.93 -4.53
C GLY A 219 2.77 12.50 -3.12
N PHE A 220 2.61 11.60 -2.15
CA PHE A 220 2.37 11.95 -0.75
C PHE A 220 2.91 10.89 0.21
N TYR A 221 2.98 11.28 1.48
CA TYR A 221 3.29 10.42 2.62
C TYR A 221 2.28 10.63 3.73
N LEU A 222 1.73 9.54 4.28
CA LEU A 222 0.78 9.53 5.39
C LEU A 222 1.40 8.74 6.56
N PRO A 223 2.02 9.43 7.53
CA PRO A 223 2.62 8.78 8.71
C PRO A 223 1.59 8.37 9.76
N PHE A 224 0.39 8.97 9.76
CA PHE A 224 -0.67 8.77 10.75
C PHE A 224 -0.21 9.03 12.20
N ASN A 225 0.74 9.95 12.38
CA ASN A 225 1.33 10.31 13.67
C ASN A 225 0.66 11.53 14.34
N HIS A 226 -0.41 12.07 13.73
CA HIS A 226 -1.18 13.18 14.23
C HIS A 226 -2.63 12.77 14.51
N ASP A 227 -3.29 13.50 15.42
CA ASP A 227 -4.74 13.37 15.60
C ASP A 227 -5.44 14.15 14.48
N TYR A 228 -5.74 13.44 13.39
CA TYR A 228 -6.45 14.01 12.23
C TYR A 228 -7.91 14.39 12.53
N SER A 229 -8.41 14.11 13.74
CA SER A 229 -9.78 14.49 14.15
C SER A 229 -9.97 15.99 14.33
N VAL A 230 -8.88 16.75 14.45
CA VAL A 230 -8.91 18.20 14.80
C VAL A 230 -8.55 19.11 13.63
N GLU A 231 -7.84 18.64 12.64
CA GLU A 231 -7.48 19.42 11.45
C GLU A 231 -8.11 18.79 10.21
N GLY A 232 -9.23 19.36 9.78
CA GLY A 232 -9.86 18.91 8.54
C GLY A 232 -8.87 18.95 7.38
N PHE A 233 -8.70 17.82 6.69
CA PHE A 233 -8.01 17.77 5.40
C PHE A 233 -8.76 18.65 4.42
N SER A 234 -8.27 19.87 4.20
CA SER A 234 -8.60 20.61 2.99
C SER A 234 -7.61 20.21 1.92
N ALA A 235 -8.08 19.45 0.95
CA ALA A 235 -7.35 19.18 -0.28
C ALA A 235 -7.17 20.46 -1.10
#